data_35e43fde07925bd2182a2cc1543565e3
#
_entry.id   35e43fde07925bd2182a2cc1543565e3
#
_cell.length_a   1.000
_cell.length_b   1.000
_cell.length_c   1.000
_cell.angle_alpha   90.00
_cell.angle_beta   90.00
_cell.angle_gamma   90.00
#
_symmetry.space_group_name_H-M   'P 1'
#
loop_
_entity.id
_entity.type
_entity.pdbx_description
1 polymer ?
#
loop_
_entity_poly.entity_id
_entity_poly.type
_entity_poly.pdbx_seq_one_letter_code
_entity_poly.pdbx_strand_id
1 'polypeptide(L)'
;MSQPRPSASLPDTASALAAIDAMVAPLNRSDAPGLVLGIAQHGKLLYRRAVGMASLEMGVALTPTTRMRIASTSKHFTAMAVLLLAEDGLLDVEDPVQKYLPELPQLSANGPTLRHLLTHTSGWRGHDELWAIAHGLTFTLPGPGLPAMARQSELNFEPGTHMVYSNGGYFLLAKIVERVSGQSFNDFLKARLFGPLGMRDTLSVQTDLDVVPGLAGLYMPAPGGGWRRGLYPCELDGGGSLVSTADDMLRWLAHMHGSEKIVGSAKSWALLSEPTTLSSGSKVDYGFGLARHPYRGVEIVHHAGAVLGAQSQMISVPSHGLDIIAMVNGAPVSPSALALKVIELLLGDALAPPDVRPLASAFPALVGQRYHAPSTGSLLGFADTAGKLAMSWQAGEPRPLNQGDGKLWLGLQDLPTNDLVIDAADLDPQRAPDALVLHEGGQPRRFERLPETAPDAVSLAEHLCGDYTSPDLDATAQMALVDGRLQLTVQGRHGQHVCVLTPLSADVMTLASVDPVLAQLGKSILNVERKAGRVVGLRLDTTRSRNIHLARQEPCA
;
A
#
# COMPACT_ATOMS: atom_id res chain seq x y z
N MET A 1 44.33 -6.34 -4.11
CA MET A 1 44.33 -6.40 -2.65
C MET A 1 43.89 -5.03 -2.14
N SER A 2 42.62 -4.85 -1.88
CA SER A 2 42.07 -3.63 -1.25
C SER A 2 42.34 -3.69 0.25
N GLN A 3 42.95 -2.64 0.78
CA GLN A 3 43.21 -2.48 2.22
C GLN A 3 41.85 -2.53 2.99
N PRO A 4 41.78 -3.19 4.16
CA PRO A 4 40.61 -3.12 5.01
C PRO A 4 40.40 -1.66 5.43
N ARG A 5 39.16 -1.15 5.23
CA ARG A 5 38.77 0.17 5.77
C ARG A 5 38.97 0.15 7.29
N PRO A 6 39.45 1.26 7.89
CA PRO A 6 39.51 1.38 9.35
C PRO A 6 38.11 1.18 9.90
N SER A 7 38.01 0.45 11.02
CA SER A 7 36.75 0.26 11.76
C SER A 7 36.21 1.63 12.16
N ALA A 8 35.17 2.08 11.46
CA ALA A 8 34.45 3.29 11.85
C ALA A 8 33.92 3.08 13.28
N SER A 9 34.23 4.00 14.18
CA SER A 9 33.66 4.01 15.52
C SER A 9 32.16 4.23 15.39
N LEU A 10 31.34 3.31 15.95
CA LEU A 10 29.91 3.56 16.07
C LEU A 10 29.72 4.89 16.83
N PRO A 11 28.72 5.71 16.48
CA PRO A 11 28.38 6.90 17.23
C PRO A 11 28.18 6.56 18.70
N ASP A 12 28.50 7.51 19.59
CA ASP A 12 28.15 7.36 20.98
C ASP A 12 26.65 7.13 21.12
N THR A 13 26.27 5.92 21.49
CA THR A 13 24.86 5.50 21.61
C THR A 13 24.07 6.47 22.48
N ALA A 14 24.64 7.02 23.51
CA ALA A 14 23.97 7.99 24.39
C ALA A 14 23.64 9.28 23.64
N SER A 15 24.57 9.78 22.83
CA SER A 15 24.36 10.97 21.98
C SER A 15 23.28 10.73 20.93
N ALA A 16 23.30 9.57 20.27
CA ALA A 16 22.28 9.19 19.31
C ALA A 16 20.88 9.10 19.95
N LEU A 17 20.76 8.49 21.13
CA LEU A 17 19.50 8.40 21.85
C LEU A 17 18.99 9.78 22.32
N ALA A 18 19.88 10.68 22.72
CA ALA A 18 19.52 12.06 23.05
C ALA A 18 18.99 12.82 21.83
N ALA A 19 19.60 12.61 20.65
CA ALA A 19 19.12 13.20 19.41
C ALA A 19 17.73 12.64 19.01
N ILE A 20 17.51 11.34 19.16
CA ILE A 20 16.20 10.71 18.95
C ILE A 20 15.17 11.30 19.90
N ASP A 21 15.51 11.46 21.16
CA ASP A 21 14.62 12.05 22.17
C ASP A 21 14.23 13.49 21.81
N ALA A 22 15.20 14.30 21.39
CA ALA A 22 14.96 15.68 20.94
C ALA A 22 14.06 15.74 19.70
N MET A 23 14.17 14.76 18.81
CA MET A 23 13.36 14.67 17.59
C MET A 23 11.88 14.36 17.88
N VAL A 24 11.60 13.51 18.87
CA VAL A 24 10.22 13.12 19.22
C VAL A 24 9.57 14.03 20.27
N ALA A 25 10.34 14.76 21.03
CA ALA A 25 9.85 15.64 22.11
C ALA A 25 8.80 16.68 21.67
N PRO A 26 8.90 17.32 20.49
CA PRO A 26 7.87 18.26 19.99
C PRO A 26 6.49 17.65 19.77
N LEU A 27 6.40 16.32 19.64
CA LEU A 27 5.12 15.60 19.49
C LEU A 27 4.42 15.37 20.83
N ASN A 28 5.05 15.68 21.96
CA ASN A 28 4.46 15.51 23.29
C ASN A 28 3.49 16.65 23.62
N ARG A 29 2.32 16.61 23.00
CA ARG A 29 1.28 17.63 23.13
C ARG A 29 0.03 17.03 23.75
N SER A 30 -0.66 17.78 24.60
CA SER A 30 -1.93 17.38 25.22
C SER A 30 -3.15 17.64 24.33
N ASP A 31 -2.98 18.32 23.19
CA ASP A 31 -4.02 18.69 22.23
C ASP A 31 -3.85 17.99 20.87
N ALA A 32 -2.96 16.99 20.77
CA ALA A 32 -2.68 16.27 19.53
C ALA A 32 -2.52 14.77 19.77
N PRO A 33 -2.85 13.92 18.78
CA PRO A 33 -2.48 12.51 18.79
C PRO A 33 -0.95 12.38 18.79
N GLY A 34 -0.45 11.17 18.98
CA GLY A 34 0.96 11.02 19.27
C GLY A 34 1.64 9.84 18.57
N LEU A 35 2.79 9.50 19.14
CA LEU A 35 3.72 8.49 18.67
C LEU A 35 4.11 7.55 19.80
N VAL A 36 4.24 6.25 19.50
CA VAL A 36 4.99 5.28 20.31
C VAL A 36 6.17 4.79 19.48
N LEU A 37 7.38 4.93 20.00
CA LEU A 37 8.64 4.49 19.38
C LEU A 37 9.33 3.47 20.29
N GLY A 38 9.68 2.32 19.73
CA GLY A 38 10.48 1.28 20.36
C GLY A 38 11.71 0.96 19.51
N ILE A 39 12.89 0.84 20.15
CA ILE A 39 14.15 0.49 19.52
C ILE A 39 14.84 -0.59 20.35
N ALA A 40 15.26 -1.68 19.71
CA ALA A 40 16.07 -2.70 20.33
C ALA A 40 17.33 -2.96 19.50
N GLN A 41 18.38 -3.45 20.15
CA GLN A 41 19.57 -3.92 19.47
C GLN A 41 20.00 -5.26 20.05
N HIS A 42 20.24 -6.24 19.18
CA HIS A 42 20.54 -7.62 19.57
C HIS A 42 19.52 -8.17 20.56
N GLY A 43 18.25 -7.88 20.36
CA GLY A 43 17.13 -8.30 21.21
C GLY A 43 17.03 -7.56 22.55
N LYS A 44 17.89 -6.58 22.83
CA LYS A 44 17.87 -5.78 24.07
C LYS A 44 17.25 -4.42 23.80
N LEU A 45 16.31 -4.01 24.65
CA LEU A 45 15.68 -2.70 24.58
C LEU A 45 16.72 -1.59 24.74
N LEU A 46 16.85 -0.72 23.73
CA LEU A 46 17.68 0.49 23.78
C LEU A 46 16.88 1.74 24.14
N TYR A 47 15.69 1.87 23.54
CA TYR A 47 14.87 3.07 23.70
C TYR A 47 13.40 2.71 23.59
N ARG A 48 12.58 3.36 24.42
CA ARG A 48 11.13 3.23 24.37
C ARG A 48 10.49 4.50 24.87
N ARG A 49 9.69 5.14 24.04
CA ARG A 49 8.99 6.37 24.40
C ARG A 49 7.61 6.45 23.78
N ALA A 50 6.67 7.02 24.54
CA ALA A 50 5.36 7.42 24.07
C ALA A 50 5.19 8.91 24.31
N VAL A 51 4.63 9.63 23.34
CA VAL A 51 4.38 11.08 23.38
C VAL A 51 3.02 11.38 22.73
N GLY A 52 2.34 12.43 23.22
CA GLY A 52 1.02 12.83 22.74
C GLY A 52 -0.12 12.00 23.35
N MET A 53 -1.32 12.07 22.75
CA MET A 53 -2.55 11.56 23.34
C MET A 53 -3.02 10.27 22.68
N ALA A 54 -3.43 9.30 23.48
CA ALA A 54 -4.14 8.08 23.05
C ALA A 54 -5.63 8.40 22.78
N SER A 55 -6.22 9.27 23.60
CA SER A 55 -7.58 9.77 23.41
C SER A 55 -7.62 11.26 23.68
N LEU A 56 -7.96 12.02 22.63
CA LEU A 56 -8.14 13.47 22.76
C LEU A 56 -9.41 13.78 23.57
N GLU A 57 -10.48 13.02 23.33
CA GLU A 57 -11.78 13.23 24.00
C GLU A 57 -11.71 12.97 25.50
N MET A 58 -10.93 12.00 25.91
CA MET A 58 -10.81 11.60 27.31
C MET A 58 -9.60 12.23 28.01
N GLY A 59 -8.77 12.96 27.28
CA GLY A 59 -7.53 13.51 27.84
C GLY A 59 -6.52 12.44 28.29
N VAL A 60 -6.51 11.27 27.64
CA VAL A 60 -5.64 10.14 27.99
C VAL A 60 -4.36 10.18 27.17
N ALA A 61 -3.20 10.27 27.83
CA ALA A 61 -1.90 10.25 27.18
C ALA A 61 -1.55 8.85 26.64
N LEU A 62 -0.75 8.79 25.57
CA LEU A 62 -0.10 7.56 25.12
C LEU A 62 0.89 7.04 26.17
N THR A 63 0.97 5.73 26.28
CA THR A 63 1.96 5.01 27.08
C THR A 63 2.64 3.95 26.22
N PRO A 64 3.80 3.43 26.59
CA PRO A 64 4.46 2.34 25.85
C PRO A 64 3.62 1.05 25.75
N THR A 65 2.64 0.88 26.64
CA THR A 65 1.72 -0.27 26.67
C THR A 65 0.38 0.03 26.00
N THR A 66 0.18 1.22 25.46
CA THR A 66 -1.02 1.55 24.68
C THR A 66 -1.05 0.69 23.42
N ARG A 67 -2.16 -0.02 23.20
CA ARG A 67 -2.39 -0.77 21.97
C ARG A 67 -2.66 0.19 20.82
N MET A 68 -2.01 -0.03 19.70
CA MET A 68 -2.16 0.79 18.50
C MET A 68 -2.43 -0.08 17.28
N ARG A 69 -3.24 0.41 16.33
CA ARG A 69 -3.42 -0.26 15.05
C ARG A 69 -2.12 -0.21 14.27
N ILE A 70 -1.62 -1.41 13.89
CA ILE A 70 -0.40 -1.54 13.09
C ILE A 70 -0.70 -1.69 11.58
N ALA A 71 -1.97 -1.75 11.22
CA ALA A 71 -2.44 -1.80 9.84
C ALA A 71 -1.68 -2.87 9.03
N SER A 72 -1.18 -2.54 7.83
CA SER A 72 -0.52 -3.51 6.93
C SER A 72 0.74 -4.18 7.50
N THR A 73 1.33 -3.66 8.56
CA THR A 73 2.36 -4.38 9.34
C THR A 73 1.82 -5.71 9.89
N SER A 74 0.51 -5.95 9.85
CA SER A 74 -0.12 -7.23 10.16
C SER A 74 0.23 -8.38 9.19
N LYS A 75 0.60 -8.06 7.94
CA LYS A 75 0.69 -9.05 6.85
C LYS A 75 1.69 -10.17 7.10
N HIS A 76 2.83 -9.88 7.67
CA HIS A 76 3.83 -10.92 7.94
C HIS A 76 3.40 -11.90 9.05
N PHE A 77 2.49 -11.49 9.95
CA PHE A 77 1.86 -12.42 10.90
C PHE A 77 0.89 -13.37 10.19
N THR A 78 0.11 -12.84 9.24
CA THR A 78 -0.77 -13.66 8.40
C THR A 78 0.03 -14.65 7.56
N ALA A 79 1.13 -14.19 6.97
CA ALA A 79 2.02 -15.06 6.20
C ALA A 79 2.62 -16.17 7.08
N MET A 80 3.07 -15.84 8.29
CA MET A 80 3.55 -16.86 9.23
C MET A 80 2.44 -17.83 9.64
N ALA A 81 1.20 -17.38 9.82
CA ALA A 81 0.08 -18.29 10.09
C ALA A 81 -0.14 -19.30 8.98
N VAL A 82 -0.08 -18.86 7.72
CA VAL A 82 -0.14 -19.76 6.55
C VAL A 82 1.04 -20.74 6.53
N LEU A 83 2.25 -20.25 6.79
CA LEU A 83 3.45 -21.08 6.82
C LEU A 83 3.42 -22.14 7.94
N LEU A 84 2.84 -21.81 9.10
CA LEU A 84 2.64 -22.81 10.18
C LEU A 84 1.68 -23.92 9.77
N LEU A 85 0.60 -23.58 9.06
CA LEU A 85 -0.31 -24.60 8.52
C LEU A 85 0.38 -25.44 7.43
N ALA A 86 1.30 -24.84 6.66
CA ALA A 86 2.10 -25.59 5.69
C ALA A 86 3.10 -26.53 6.39
N GLU A 87 3.74 -26.09 7.47
CA GLU A 87 4.62 -26.94 8.30
C GLU A 87 3.85 -28.11 8.94
N ASP A 88 2.59 -27.89 9.34
CA ASP A 88 1.69 -28.93 9.85
C ASP A 88 1.21 -29.90 8.75
N GLY A 89 1.54 -29.65 7.46
CA GLY A 89 1.09 -30.44 6.31
C GLY A 89 -0.39 -30.30 5.96
N LEU A 90 -1.06 -29.25 6.44
CA LEU A 90 -2.48 -28.98 6.22
C LEU A 90 -2.77 -28.22 4.93
N LEU A 91 -1.77 -27.53 4.39
CA LEU A 91 -1.82 -26.83 3.11
C LEU A 91 -0.44 -26.78 2.45
N ASP A 92 -0.42 -26.42 1.14
CA ASP A 92 0.81 -26.08 0.43
C ASP A 92 0.65 -24.65 -0.14
N VAL A 93 1.71 -23.85 -0.06
CA VAL A 93 1.69 -22.48 -0.62
C VAL A 93 1.56 -22.47 -2.15
N GLU A 94 1.86 -23.58 -2.80
CA GLU A 94 1.67 -23.78 -4.25
C GLU A 94 0.26 -24.26 -4.62
N ASP A 95 -0.58 -24.59 -3.64
CA ASP A 95 -1.97 -24.96 -3.89
C ASP A 95 -2.76 -23.79 -4.50
N PRO A 96 -3.67 -24.05 -5.45
CA PRO A 96 -4.59 -23.05 -5.95
C PRO A 96 -5.53 -22.58 -4.84
N VAL A 97 -5.84 -21.29 -4.84
CA VAL A 97 -6.70 -20.65 -3.82
C VAL A 97 -8.08 -21.32 -3.75
N GLN A 98 -8.65 -21.72 -4.89
CA GLN A 98 -9.97 -22.36 -4.98
C GLN A 98 -10.03 -23.73 -4.30
N LYS A 99 -8.90 -24.38 -4.03
CA LYS A 99 -8.86 -25.62 -3.22
C LYS A 99 -9.42 -25.39 -1.82
N TYR A 100 -9.19 -24.18 -1.28
CA TYR A 100 -9.61 -23.80 0.06
C TYR A 100 -10.84 -22.89 0.07
N LEU A 101 -11.04 -22.11 -0.99
CA LEU A 101 -12.14 -21.16 -1.17
C LEU A 101 -12.85 -21.42 -2.51
N PRO A 102 -13.63 -22.53 -2.61
CA PRO A 102 -14.27 -22.96 -3.85
C PRO A 102 -15.35 -21.99 -4.36
N GLU A 103 -15.81 -21.06 -3.54
CA GLU A 103 -16.72 -19.99 -3.93
C GLU A 103 -16.10 -18.91 -4.82
N LEU A 104 -14.76 -18.87 -4.92
CA LEU A 104 -14.06 -17.92 -5.78
C LEU A 104 -14.08 -18.38 -7.24
N PRO A 105 -14.30 -17.46 -8.21
CA PRO A 105 -14.32 -17.83 -9.62
C PRO A 105 -12.94 -18.23 -10.14
N GLN A 106 -12.93 -19.09 -11.16
CA GLN A 106 -11.73 -19.45 -11.92
C GLN A 106 -11.52 -18.40 -13.01
N LEU A 107 -10.66 -17.41 -12.75
CA LEU A 107 -10.44 -16.25 -13.63
C LEU A 107 -9.20 -16.36 -14.52
N SER A 108 -8.39 -17.40 -14.35
CA SER A 108 -7.26 -17.72 -15.24
C SER A 108 -7.08 -19.23 -15.33
N ALA A 109 -6.41 -19.71 -16.37
CA ALA A 109 -6.29 -21.13 -16.67
C ALA A 109 -5.67 -21.96 -15.51
N ASN A 110 -4.64 -21.43 -14.85
CA ASN A 110 -3.94 -22.12 -13.77
C ASN A 110 -4.40 -21.66 -12.37
N GLY A 111 -5.22 -20.60 -12.30
CA GLY A 111 -5.61 -19.96 -11.04
C GLY A 111 -4.43 -19.37 -10.26
N PRO A 112 -4.66 -18.40 -9.36
CA PRO A 112 -3.64 -17.96 -8.43
C PRO A 112 -3.46 -18.98 -7.30
N THR A 113 -2.21 -19.17 -6.85
CA THR A 113 -1.85 -19.98 -5.69
C THR A 113 -1.79 -19.14 -4.41
N LEU A 114 -1.66 -19.79 -3.25
CA LEU A 114 -1.44 -19.09 -1.98
C LEU A 114 -0.16 -18.26 -2.03
N ARG A 115 0.91 -18.75 -2.71
CA ARG A 115 2.14 -17.97 -2.94
C ARG A 115 1.83 -16.66 -3.65
N HIS A 116 1.02 -16.68 -4.69
CA HIS A 116 0.63 -15.47 -5.41
C HIS A 116 -0.12 -14.46 -4.52
N LEU A 117 -0.95 -14.93 -3.57
CA LEU A 117 -1.58 -14.04 -2.58
C LEU A 117 -0.55 -13.44 -1.63
N LEU A 118 0.37 -14.27 -1.10
CA LEU A 118 1.42 -13.86 -0.15
C LEU A 118 2.35 -12.81 -0.74
N THR A 119 2.63 -12.87 -2.05
CA THR A 119 3.57 -12.01 -2.76
C THR A 119 2.93 -10.89 -3.56
N HIS A 120 1.61 -10.68 -3.43
CA HIS A 120 0.85 -9.69 -4.20
C HIS A 120 0.92 -9.86 -5.73
N THR A 121 1.08 -11.09 -6.19
CA THR A 121 1.19 -11.43 -7.62
C THR A 121 -0.01 -12.22 -8.14
N SER A 122 -1.13 -12.24 -7.42
CA SER A 122 -2.32 -13.02 -7.77
C SER A 122 -3.20 -12.41 -8.85
N GLY A 123 -3.10 -11.10 -9.08
CA GLY A 123 -4.01 -10.37 -9.95
C GLY A 123 -5.39 -10.06 -9.34
N TRP A 124 -5.74 -10.59 -8.17
CA TRP A 124 -7.00 -10.30 -7.50
C TRP A 124 -7.08 -8.83 -7.06
N ARG A 125 -8.21 -8.16 -7.37
CA ARG A 125 -8.52 -6.82 -6.86
C ARG A 125 -8.88 -6.88 -5.38
N GLY A 126 -8.55 -5.82 -4.64
CA GLY A 126 -8.92 -5.72 -3.22
C GLY A 126 -10.42 -5.45 -3.04
N HIS A 127 -11.09 -6.25 -2.21
CA HIS A 127 -12.51 -6.01 -1.85
C HIS A 127 -12.71 -4.65 -1.19
N ASP A 128 -11.72 -4.16 -0.45
CA ASP A 128 -11.69 -2.85 0.20
C ASP A 128 -11.74 -1.69 -0.81
N GLU A 129 -11.01 -1.79 -1.92
CA GLU A 129 -11.09 -0.80 -2.99
C GLU A 129 -12.41 -0.88 -3.76
N LEU A 130 -12.87 -2.10 -4.10
CA LEU A 130 -14.17 -2.30 -4.74
C LEU A 130 -15.30 -1.74 -3.88
N TRP A 131 -15.21 -1.93 -2.56
CA TRP A 131 -16.15 -1.34 -1.61
C TRP A 131 -16.14 0.19 -1.65
N ALA A 132 -14.96 0.81 -1.57
CA ALA A 132 -14.82 2.27 -1.58
C ALA A 132 -15.35 2.88 -2.90
N ILE A 133 -15.13 2.21 -4.04
CA ILE A 133 -15.64 2.64 -5.35
C ILE A 133 -17.17 2.56 -5.40
N ALA A 134 -17.76 1.50 -4.85
CA ALA A 134 -19.21 1.29 -4.91
C ALA A 134 -19.98 2.14 -3.88
N HIS A 135 -19.44 2.35 -2.70
CA HIS A 135 -20.20 2.84 -1.55
C HIS A 135 -19.63 4.14 -0.94
N GLY A 136 -18.48 4.60 -1.43
CA GLY A 136 -17.77 5.72 -0.80
C GLY A 136 -17.19 5.33 0.56
N LEU A 137 -17.00 6.32 1.42
CA LEU A 137 -16.49 6.15 2.78
C LEU A 137 -17.63 5.75 3.72
N THR A 138 -18.06 4.49 3.64
CA THR A 138 -19.09 3.93 4.52
C THR A 138 -18.48 2.89 5.44
N PHE A 139 -19.00 2.84 6.66
CA PHE A 139 -18.66 1.80 7.62
C PHE A 139 -19.39 0.51 7.27
N THR A 140 -18.70 -0.63 7.36
CA THR A 140 -19.32 -1.95 7.16
C THR A 140 -19.00 -2.90 8.32
N LEU A 141 -19.95 -3.76 8.64
CA LEU A 141 -19.72 -4.92 9.50
C LEU A 141 -18.95 -5.99 8.72
N PRO A 142 -18.20 -6.87 9.39
CA PRO A 142 -17.60 -8.04 8.75
C PRO A 142 -18.65 -8.91 8.04
N GLY A 143 -18.27 -9.44 6.87
CA GLY A 143 -19.10 -10.35 6.08
C GLY A 143 -19.13 -10.08 4.57
N PRO A 144 -19.16 -8.83 4.06
CA PRO A 144 -19.28 -8.58 2.63
C PRO A 144 -17.98 -8.82 1.84
N GLY A 145 -16.82 -8.98 2.49
CA GLY A 145 -15.53 -9.10 1.81
C GLY A 145 -15.45 -10.32 0.89
N LEU A 146 -15.76 -11.52 1.38
CA LEU A 146 -15.68 -12.75 0.57
C LEU A 146 -16.70 -12.76 -0.59
N PRO A 147 -17.98 -12.36 -0.42
CA PRO A 147 -18.88 -12.14 -1.55
C PRO A 147 -18.37 -11.14 -2.58
N ALA A 148 -17.71 -10.05 -2.16
CA ALA A 148 -17.12 -9.09 -3.09
C ALA A 148 -15.94 -9.69 -3.88
N MET A 149 -15.12 -10.52 -3.25
CA MET A 149 -14.06 -11.27 -3.94
C MET A 149 -14.65 -12.29 -4.92
N ALA A 150 -15.73 -12.97 -4.56
CA ALA A 150 -16.37 -14.00 -5.38
C ALA A 150 -17.13 -13.46 -6.61
N ARG A 151 -17.52 -12.18 -6.62
CA ARG A 151 -18.21 -11.56 -7.76
C ARG A 151 -17.27 -11.09 -8.87
N GLN A 152 -15.96 -11.03 -8.64
CA GLN A 152 -15.03 -10.54 -9.65
C GLN A 152 -15.07 -11.39 -10.91
N SER A 153 -15.10 -10.74 -12.08
CA SER A 153 -15.22 -11.37 -13.39
C SER A 153 -13.88 -11.49 -14.14
N GLU A 154 -12.86 -10.73 -13.70
CA GLU A 154 -11.50 -10.78 -14.27
C GLU A 154 -10.45 -10.37 -13.24
N LEU A 155 -9.18 -10.68 -13.53
CA LEU A 155 -8.02 -10.29 -12.75
C LEU A 155 -7.42 -8.96 -13.27
N ASN A 156 -6.65 -8.28 -12.44
CA ASN A 156 -5.82 -7.14 -12.86
C ASN A 156 -4.77 -7.54 -13.92
N PHE A 157 -4.26 -8.78 -13.81
CA PHE A 157 -3.22 -9.38 -14.66
C PHE A 157 -3.14 -10.89 -14.37
N GLU A 158 -2.51 -11.64 -15.27
CA GLU A 158 -2.26 -13.08 -15.08
C GLU A 158 -1.34 -13.34 -13.87
N PRO A 159 -1.66 -14.33 -13.02
CA PRO A 159 -0.90 -14.63 -11.82
C PRO A 159 0.60 -14.81 -12.09
N GLY A 160 1.43 -14.23 -11.22
CA GLY A 160 2.88 -14.29 -11.32
C GLY A 160 3.51 -13.31 -12.32
N THR A 161 2.75 -12.60 -13.15
CA THR A 161 3.32 -11.70 -14.17
C THR A 161 3.68 -10.32 -13.65
N HIS A 162 2.96 -9.81 -12.67
CA HIS A 162 3.18 -8.49 -12.06
C HIS A 162 3.02 -8.57 -10.54
N MET A 163 3.54 -7.58 -9.85
CA MET A 163 3.24 -7.35 -8.44
C MET A 163 2.40 -6.08 -8.32
N VAL A 164 1.17 -6.22 -7.83
CA VAL A 164 0.30 -5.11 -7.44
C VAL A 164 -0.25 -5.38 -6.05
N TYR A 165 0.10 -4.52 -5.11
CA TYR A 165 -0.27 -4.67 -3.71
C TYR A 165 -1.78 -4.82 -3.53
N SER A 166 -2.23 -5.87 -2.86
CA SER A 166 -3.65 -6.19 -2.66
C SER A 166 -3.94 -6.60 -1.21
N ASN A 167 -4.81 -5.86 -0.54
CA ASN A 167 -5.34 -6.25 0.76
C ASN A 167 -6.26 -7.47 0.64
N GLY A 168 -7.01 -7.57 -0.47
CA GLY A 168 -7.88 -8.70 -0.77
C GLY A 168 -7.14 -10.05 -0.75
N GLY A 169 -5.89 -10.09 -1.23
CA GLY A 169 -5.07 -11.31 -1.14
C GLY A 169 -4.85 -11.76 0.30
N TYR A 170 -4.48 -10.84 1.18
CA TYR A 170 -4.26 -11.15 2.61
C TYR A 170 -5.55 -11.37 3.39
N PHE A 171 -6.64 -10.75 2.98
CA PHE A 171 -7.97 -11.09 3.47
C PHE A 171 -8.32 -12.55 3.16
N LEU A 172 -8.12 -13.00 1.91
CA LEU A 172 -8.35 -14.40 1.52
C LEU A 172 -7.44 -15.36 2.31
N LEU A 173 -6.17 -15.01 2.55
CA LEU A 173 -5.26 -15.83 3.36
C LEU A 173 -5.78 -16.01 4.80
N ALA A 174 -6.34 -14.97 5.42
CA ALA A 174 -6.97 -15.09 6.73
C ALA A 174 -8.18 -16.04 6.69
N LYS A 175 -9.04 -15.94 5.66
CA LYS A 175 -10.18 -16.87 5.47
C LYS A 175 -9.72 -18.31 5.25
N ILE A 176 -8.59 -18.52 4.57
CA ILE A 176 -7.99 -19.85 4.41
C ILE A 176 -7.46 -20.37 5.76
N VAL A 177 -6.79 -19.54 6.56
CA VAL A 177 -6.37 -19.91 7.92
C VAL A 177 -7.57 -20.34 8.76
N GLU A 178 -8.67 -19.58 8.75
CA GLU A 178 -9.90 -19.94 9.48
C GLU A 178 -10.46 -21.28 9.01
N ARG A 179 -10.56 -21.48 7.70
CA ARG A 179 -11.16 -22.70 7.11
C ARG A 179 -10.33 -23.95 7.36
N VAL A 180 -9.01 -23.84 7.22
CA VAL A 180 -8.10 -24.97 7.39
C VAL A 180 -7.91 -25.35 8.86
N SER A 181 -7.82 -24.34 9.74
CA SER A 181 -7.62 -24.57 11.18
C SER A 181 -8.92 -24.89 11.95
N GLY A 182 -10.08 -24.48 11.41
CA GLY A 182 -11.36 -24.53 12.14
C GLY A 182 -11.47 -23.53 13.30
N GLN A 183 -10.54 -22.57 13.40
CA GLN A 183 -10.50 -21.54 14.44
C GLN A 183 -10.75 -20.16 13.83
N SER A 184 -11.19 -19.18 14.63
CA SER A 184 -11.15 -17.79 14.19
C SER A 184 -9.71 -17.37 13.91
N PHE A 185 -9.52 -16.44 12.96
CA PHE A 185 -8.18 -15.92 12.64
C PHE A 185 -7.45 -15.40 13.89
N ASN A 186 -8.16 -14.65 14.74
CA ASN A 186 -7.61 -14.15 16.01
C ASN A 186 -7.18 -15.27 16.98
N ASP A 187 -8.01 -16.30 17.14
CA ASP A 187 -7.69 -17.40 18.07
C ASP A 187 -6.53 -18.25 17.58
N PHE A 188 -6.47 -18.49 16.27
CA PHE A 188 -5.31 -19.15 15.66
C PHE A 188 -4.02 -18.37 15.91
N LEU A 189 -4.01 -17.05 15.65
CA LEU A 189 -2.84 -16.21 15.91
C LEU A 189 -2.44 -16.21 17.38
N LYS A 190 -3.41 -16.09 18.29
CA LYS A 190 -3.14 -16.18 19.74
C LYS A 190 -2.52 -17.49 20.16
N ALA A 191 -3.08 -18.61 19.68
CA ALA A 191 -2.62 -19.94 20.07
C ALA A 191 -1.24 -20.27 19.48
N ARG A 192 -1.03 -19.94 18.20
CA ARG A 192 0.14 -20.43 17.44
C ARG A 192 1.30 -19.43 17.36
N LEU A 193 1.03 -18.10 17.50
CA LEU A 193 2.05 -17.07 17.40
C LEU A 193 2.20 -16.27 18.69
N PHE A 194 1.14 -15.57 19.09
CA PHE A 194 1.25 -14.55 20.15
C PHE A 194 1.51 -15.16 21.51
N GLY A 195 0.80 -16.24 21.86
CA GLY A 195 0.97 -16.94 23.13
C GLY A 195 2.40 -17.47 23.34
N PRO A 196 2.93 -18.29 22.40
CA PRO A 196 4.31 -18.79 22.50
C PRO A 196 5.37 -17.70 22.57
N LEU A 197 5.18 -16.56 21.88
CA LEU A 197 6.11 -15.43 21.89
C LEU A 197 5.90 -14.44 23.03
N GLY A 198 4.89 -14.65 23.88
CA GLY A 198 4.56 -13.75 24.98
C GLY A 198 4.02 -12.39 24.56
N MET A 199 3.46 -12.29 23.32
CA MET A 199 2.86 -11.07 22.76
C MET A 199 1.41 -10.92 23.26
N ARG A 200 1.25 -10.56 24.53
CA ARG A 200 -0.04 -10.60 25.25
C ARG A 200 -0.99 -9.47 24.89
N ASP A 201 -0.46 -8.41 24.30
CA ASP A 201 -1.20 -7.19 23.93
C ASP A 201 -1.47 -7.09 22.43
N THR A 202 -1.17 -8.16 21.68
CA THR A 202 -1.39 -8.25 20.23
C THR A 202 -2.61 -9.11 19.94
N LEU A 203 -3.53 -8.59 19.11
CA LEU A 203 -4.73 -9.30 18.70
C LEU A 203 -5.27 -8.76 17.37
N SER A 204 -6.10 -9.57 16.69
CA SER A 204 -6.85 -9.14 15.51
C SER A 204 -8.16 -8.47 15.95
N VAL A 205 -8.42 -7.25 15.42
CA VAL A 205 -9.62 -6.45 15.68
C VAL A 205 -10.23 -6.07 14.34
N GLN A 206 -11.28 -6.78 13.95
CA GLN A 206 -11.86 -6.69 12.61
C GLN A 206 -12.72 -5.46 12.37
N THR A 207 -13.21 -4.84 13.43
CA THR A 207 -14.10 -3.67 13.35
C THR A 207 -13.83 -2.68 14.49
N ASP A 208 -14.04 -1.39 14.24
CA ASP A 208 -13.96 -0.36 15.29
C ASP A 208 -15.19 -0.35 16.22
N LEU A 209 -16.16 -1.24 15.98
CA LEU A 209 -17.27 -1.47 16.92
C LEU A 209 -16.85 -2.33 18.12
N ASP A 210 -15.77 -3.11 17.98
CA ASP A 210 -15.26 -3.92 19.07
C ASP A 210 -14.57 -3.07 20.12
N VAL A 211 -14.97 -3.24 21.38
CA VAL A 211 -14.31 -2.54 22.49
C VAL A 211 -13.05 -3.27 22.89
N VAL A 212 -11.90 -2.63 22.66
CA VAL A 212 -10.58 -3.16 23.02
C VAL A 212 -9.96 -2.28 24.11
N PRO A 213 -9.79 -2.81 25.34
CA PRO A 213 -9.18 -2.04 26.42
C PRO A 213 -7.77 -1.55 26.06
N GLY A 214 -7.49 -0.28 26.33
CA GLY A 214 -6.17 0.32 26.07
C GLY A 214 -5.83 0.58 24.60
N LEU A 215 -6.81 0.53 23.70
CA LEU A 215 -6.65 0.90 22.29
C LEU A 215 -6.67 2.42 22.11
N ALA A 216 -5.68 2.96 21.42
CA ALA A 216 -5.65 4.38 21.03
C ALA A 216 -6.74 4.70 19.99
N GLY A 217 -7.32 5.89 20.11
CA GLY A 217 -8.21 6.45 19.09
C GLY A 217 -7.45 6.75 17.79
N LEU A 218 -8.18 6.75 16.68
CA LEU A 218 -7.67 7.13 15.36
C LEU A 218 -8.01 8.59 15.09
N TYR A 219 -7.04 9.39 14.61
CA TYR A 219 -7.24 10.82 14.37
C TYR A 219 -6.68 11.24 13.01
N MET A 220 -7.34 12.18 12.38
CA MET A 220 -6.93 12.82 11.14
C MET A 220 -7.01 14.34 11.28
N PRO A 221 -6.18 15.13 10.57
CA PRO A 221 -6.34 16.57 10.53
C PRO A 221 -7.74 16.95 10.03
N ALA A 222 -8.37 17.92 10.71
CA ALA A 222 -9.65 18.45 10.26
C ALA A 222 -9.44 19.64 9.30
N PRO A 223 -10.30 19.82 8.27
CA PRO A 223 -10.32 21.05 7.50
C PRO A 223 -10.53 22.25 8.43
N GLY A 224 -9.67 23.25 8.34
CA GLY A 224 -9.74 24.43 9.21
C GLY A 224 -9.00 24.30 10.54
N GLY A 225 -8.29 23.18 10.76
CA GLY A 225 -7.46 22.96 11.95
C GLY A 225 -8.12 22.02 12.99
N GLY A 226 -7.29 21.55 13.93
CA GLY A 226 -7.72 20.56 14.92
C GLY A 226 -7.80 19.14 14.34
N TRP A 227 -8.58 18.27 15.02
CA TRP A 227 -8.63 16.84 14.75
C TRP A 227 -10.07 16.35 14.55
N ARG A 228 -10.21 15.34 13.72
CA ARG A 228 -11.43 14.55 13.58
C ARG A 228 -11.09 13.06 13.73
N ARG A 229 -12.09 12.25 14.00
CA ARG A 229 -11.90 10.79 14.10
C ARG A 229 -11.47 10.23 12.75
N GLY A 230 -10.44 9.41 12.78
CA GLY A 230 -10.19 8.42 11.77
C GLY A 230 -11.10 7.22 11.93
N LEU A 231 -11.03 6.27 11.02
CA LEU A 231 -11.83 5.06 11.09
C LEU A 231 -11.15 3.88 10.38
N TYR A 232 -11.54 2.69 10.76
CA TYR A 232 -11.20 1.44 10.09
C TYR A 232 -12.44 1.02 9.28
N PRO A 233 -12.51 1.36 7.97
CA PRO A 233 -13.78 1.42 7.26
C PRO A 233 -14.32 0.07 6.80
N CYS A 234 -13.47 -0.94 6.69
CA CYS A 234 -13.83 -2.23 6.09
C CYS A 234 -13.08 -3.39 6.72
N GLU A 235 -13.54 -4.58 6.40
CA GLU A 235 -13.00 -5.87 6.81
C GLU A 235 -11.64 -6.11 6.11
N LEU A 236 -10.52 -5.83 6.77
CA LEU A 236 -9.18 -6.09 6.22
C LEU A 236 -8.56 -7.41 6.69
N ASP A 237 -9.07 -7.99 7.78
CA ASP A 237 -8.59 -9.25 8.39
C ASP A 237 -7.06 -9.37 8.37
N GLY A 238 -6.52 -10.41 7.74
CA GLY A 238 -5.09 -10.63 7.60
C GLY A 238 -4.31 -9.52 6.89
N GLY A 239 -5.00 -8.62 6.19
CA GLY A 239 -4.40 -7.48 5.49
C GLY A 239 -4.03 -6.31 6.41
N GLY A 240 -4.63 -6.20 7.62
CA GLY A 240 -4.42 -5.00 8.42
C GLY A 240 -5.16 -4.89 9.74
N SER A 241 -5.77 -5.97 10.25
CA SER A 241 -6.63 -5.93 11.45
C SER A 241 -5.88 -5.87 12.77
N LEU A 242 -4.57 -6.11 12.83
CA LEU A 242 -3.89 -6.25 14.10
C LEU A 242 -3.73 -4.92 14.84
N VAL A 243 -3.88 -5.02 16.14
CA VAL A 243 -3.43 -4.04 17.12
C VAL A 243 -2.30 -4.64 17.93
N SER A 244 -1.32 -3.82 18.33
CA SER A 244 -0.15 -4.29 19.09
C SER A 244 0.44 -3.17 19.95
N THR A 245 1.47 -3.48 20.70
CA THR A 245 2.30 -2.54 21.48
C THR A 245 3.74 -2.55 20.96
N ALA A 246 4.51 -1.54 21.29
CA ALA A 246 5.93 -1.52 20.95
C ALA A 246 6.69 -2.72 21.52
N ASP A 247 6.38 -3.11 22.74
CA ASP A 247 7.03 -4.25 23.41
C ASP A 247 6.77 -5.57 22.70
N ASP A 248 5.53 -5.82 22.28
CA ASP A 248 5.17 -7.05 21.55
C ASP A 248 5.83 -7.08 20.17
N MET A 249 5.83 -5.95 19.48
CA MET A 249 6.51 -5.85 18.18
C MET A 249 8.01 -6.07 18.27
N LEU A 250 8.66 -5.58 19.33
CA LEU A 250 10.09 -5.84 19.58
C LEU A 250 10.35 -7.31 19.94
N ARG A 251 9.43 -8.00 20.65
CA ARG A 251 9.52 -9.46 20.86
C ARG A 251 9.47 -10.23 19.56
N TRP A 252 8.56 -9.86 18.66
CA TRP A 252 8.46 -10.44 17.33
C TRP A 252 9.76 -10.27 16.54
N LEU A 253 10.31 -9.06 16.50
CA LEU A 253 11.55 -8.75 15.79
C LEU A 253 12.76 -9.50 16.40
N ALA A 254 12.86 -9.55 17.72
CA ALA A 254 13.90 -10.31 18.41
C ALA A 254 13.84 -11.80 18.06
N HIS A 255 12.61 -12.39 17.95
CA HIS A 255 12.43 -13.77 17.54
C HIS A 255 12.77 -13.97 16.05
N MET A 256 12.45 -13.00 15.19
CA MET A 256 12.79 -13.05 13.76
C MET A 256 14.30 -13.22 13.53
N HIS A 257 15.14 -12.59 14.36
CA HIS A 257 16.60 -12.66 14.28
C HIS A 257 17.23 -13.69 15.18
N GLY A 258 16.51 -14.20 16.17
CA GLY A 258 17.00 -15.21 17.11
C GLY A 258 17.41 -16.50 16.39
N SER A 259 18.48 -17.13 16.88
CA SER A 259 18.96 -18.42 16.35
C SER A 259 18.00 -19.57 16.64
N GLU A 260 17.33 -19.51 17.79
CA GLU A 260 16.32 -20.50 18.19
C GLU A 260 14.92 -20.02 17.77
N LYS A 261 14.18 -20.90 17.10
CA LYS A 261 12.81 -20.63 16.65
C LYS A 261 11.80 -21.38 17.52
N ILE A 262 11.06 -20.65 18.35
CA ILE A 262 9.94 -21.19 19.13
C ILE A 262 8.70 -21.33 18.23
N VAL A 263 8.55 -20.44 17.25
CA VAL A 263 7.44 -20.40 16.29
C VAL A 263 8.03 -20.44 14.89
N GLY A 264 7.55 -21.34 14.07
CA GLY A 264 7.98 -21.52 12.68
C GLY A 264 9.43 -21.96 12.51
N SER A 265 9.73 -22.58 11.40
CA SER A 265 11.08 -23.00 11.04
C SER A 265 11.94 -21.83 10.53
N ALA A 266 13.25 -21.99 10.54
CA ALA A 266 14.18 -21.03 9.91
C ALA A 266 13.84 -20.78 8.42
N LYS A 267 13.34 -21.82 7.71
CA LYS A 267 12.89 -21.71 6.32
C LYS A 267 11.67 -20.78 6.21
N SER A 268 10.67 -20.95 7.07
CA SER A 268 9.48 -20.09 7.08
C SER A 268 9.84 -18.63 7.36
N TRP A 269 10.74 -18.38 8.30
CA TRP A 269 11.21 -17.02 8.58
C TRP A 269 11.97 -16.40 7.40
N ALA A 270 12.78 -17.19 6.67
CA ALA A 270 13.47 -16.69 5.47
C ALA A 270 12.47 -16.27 4.37
N LEU A 271 11.42 -17.06 4.15
CA LEU A 271 10.40 -16.79 3.14
C LEU A 271 9.65 -15.46 3.37
N LEU A 272 9.56 -14.98 4.62
CA LEU A 272 8.87 -13.72 4.91
C LEU A 272 9.48 -12.54 4.12
N SER A 273 10.79 -12.54 3.89
CA SER A 273 11.49 -11.44 3.23
C SER A 273 12.30 -11.86 1.99
N GLU A 274 12.14 -13.10 1.52
CA GLU A 274 12.81 -13.54 0.28
C GLU A 274 12.19 -12.85 -0.92
N PRO A 275 13.00 -12.13 -1.76
CA PRO A 275 12.48 -11.42 -2.92
C PRO A 275 11.75 -12.35 -3.90
N THR A 276 10.60 -11.91 -4.37
CA THR A 276 9.78 -12.67 -5.31
C THR A 276 10.32 -12.55 -6.73
N THR A 277 10.37 -13.68 -7.45
CA THR A 277 10.70 -13.70 -8.87
C THR A 277 9.41 -13.80 -9.68
N LEU A 278 9.19 -12.84 -10.57
CA LEU A 278 8.07 -12.83 -11.51
C LEU A 278 8.31 -13.81 -12.66
N SER A 279 7.26 -14.15 -13.41
CA SER A 279 7.33 -15.05 -14.57
C SER A 279 8.28 -14.58 -15.67
N SER A 280 8.57 -13.29 -15.75
CA SER A 280 9.58 -12.72 -16.64
C SER A 280 11.04 -12.97 -16.20
N GLY A 281 11.26 -13.45 -14.98
CA GLY A 281 12.56 -13.52 -14.33
C GLY A 281 12.95 -12.25 -13.56
N SER A 282 12.18 -11.17 -13.64
CA SER A 282 12.41 -9.95 -12.85
C SER A 282 12.16 -10.23 -11.37
N LYS A 283 12.93 -9.58 -10.50
CA LYS A 283 12.75 -9.68 -9.04
C LYS A 283 12.09 -8.44 -8.50
N VAL A 284 11.22 -8.65 -7.51
CA VAL A 284 10.62 -7.59 -6.70
C VAL A 284 11.01 -7.78 -5.24
N ASP A 285 11.35 -6.68 -4.57
CA ASP A 285 11.92 -6.68 -3.22
C ASP A 285 10.85 -6.91 -2.14
N TYR A 286 9.97 -7.89 -2.37
CA TYR A 286 8.90 -8.27 -1.45
C TYR A 286 8.75 -9.79 -1.39
N GLY A 287 8.72 -10.31 -0.16
CA GLY A 287 8.50 -11.72 0.13
C GLY A 287 7.09 -12.01 0.62
N PHE A 288 6.95 -12.86 1.62
CA PHE A 288 5.68 -13.18 2.25
C PHE A 288 5.38 -12.19 3.38
N GLY A 289 4.99 -10.96 3.00
CA GLY A 289 4.59 -9.93 3.94
C GLY A 289 5.69 -9.00 4.44
N LEU A 290 6.93 -9.13 3.97
CA LEU A 290 8.03 -8.22 4.27
C LEU A 290 8.75 -7.79 3.00
N ALA A 291 9.12 -6.53 2.93
CA ALA A 291 10.05 -6.00 1.95
C ALA A 291 11.50 -6.14 2.45
N ARG A 292 12.43 -6.35 1.53
CA ARG A 292 13.87 -6.47 1.80
C ARG A 292 14.66 -5.80 0.69
N HIS A 293 15.38 -4.74 1.02
CA HIS A 293 16.18 -4.02 0.03
C HIS A 293 17.39 -3.32 0.67
N PRO A 294 18.39 -2.91 -0.12
CA PRO A 294 19.54 -2.18 0.38
C PRO A 294 19.19 -0.75 0.78
N TYR A 295 19.75 -0.28 1.89
CA TYR A 295 19.70 1.09 2.34
C TYR A 295 21.10 1.56 2.78
N ARG A 296 21.73 2.46 2.03
CA ARG A 296 23.04 3.05 2.36
C ARG A 296 24.09 2.02 2.79
N GLY A 297 24.19 0.91 2.02
CA GLY A 297 25.20 -0.13 2.23
C GLY A 297 24.85 -1.20 3.27
N VAL A 298 23.72 -1.07 3.98
CA VAL A 298 23.14 -2.12 4.81
C VAL A 298 21.88 -2.65 4.16
N GLU A 299 21.45 -3.84 4.54
CA GLU A 299 20.16 -4.40 4.15
C GLU A 299 19.12 -4.08 5.22
N ILE A 300 17.93 -3.66 4.79
CA ILE A 300 16.78 -3.45 5.66
C ILE A 300 15.66 -4.41 5.32
N VAL A 301 14.98 -4.91 6.35
CA VAL A 301 13.76 -5.71 6.25
C VAL A 301 12.64 -4.94 6.95
N HIS A 302 11.53 -4.73 6.26
CA HIS A 302 10.50 -3.85 6.81
C HIS A 302 9.09 -4.12 6.27
N HIS A 303 8.10 -3.57 6.96
CA HIS A 303 6.78 -3.31 6.44
C HIS A 303 6.17 -2.06 7.09
N ALA A 304 5.59 -1.19 6.27
CA ALA A 304 4.80 -0.05 6.72
C ALA A 304 3.32 -0.43 6.88
N GLY A 305 2.58 0.33 7.65
CA GLY A 305 1.14 0.18 7.79
C GLY A 305 0.44 1.52 7.79
N ALA A 306 -0.74 1.60 7.16
CA ALA A 306 -1.58 2.78 7.20
C ALA A 306 -3.06 2.41 7.14
N VAL A 307 -3.86 3.06 7.98
CA VAL A 307 -5.32 3.15 7.92
C VAL A 307 -5.71 4.59 8.20
N LEU A 308 -6.98 4.95 8.02
CA LEU A 308 -7.42 6.32 8.25
C LEU A 308 -7.26 6.71 9.74
N GLY A 309 -6.22 7.49 10.03
CA GLY A 309 -5.90 7.97 11.37
C GLY A 309 -4.86 7.15 12.13
N ALA A 310 -4.21 6.17 11.51
CA ALA A 310 -3.02 5.53 12.09
C ALA A 310 -2.01 5.12 11.03
N GLN A 311 -0.74 5.18 11.38
CA GLN A 311 0.37 4.67 10.58
C GLN A 311 1.37 3.93 11.47
N SER A 312 2.09 2.98 10.88
CA SER A 312 3.16 2.25 11.55
C SER A 312 4.32 1.98 10.61
N GLN A 313 5.51 1.79 11.17
CA GLN A 313 6.67 1.28 10.47
C GLN A 313 7.40 0.31 11.38
N MET A 314 7.47 -0.95 10.96
CA MET A 314 8.40 -1.93 11.48
C MET A 314 9.60 -2.00 10.53
N ILE A 315 10.81 -1.89 11.05
CA ILE A 315 12.02 -1.97 10.25
C ILE A 315 13.15 -2.59 11.06
N SER A 316 13.94 -3.43 10.40
CA SER A 316 15.12 -4.06 10.99
C SER A 316 16.33 -3.90 10.10
N VAL A 317 17.51 -3.81 10.71
CA VAL A 317 18.82 -3.90 10.06
C VAL A 317 19.52 -5.16 10.57
N PRO A 318 19.31 -6.34 9.95
CA PRO A 318 19.75 -7.64 10.47
C PRO A 318 21.24 -7.71 10.75
N SER A 319 22.09 -7.11 9.88
CA SER A 319 23.56 -7.09 10.05
C SER A 319 24.04 -6.37 11.31
N HIS A 320 23.20 -5.52 11.91
CA HIS A 320 23.50 -4.74 13.13
C HIS A 320 22.60 -5.15 14.30
N GLY A 321 21.71 -6.14 14.11
CA GLY A 321 20.72 -6.54 15.09
C GLY A 321 19.82 -5.39 15.56
N LEU A 322 19.62 -4.37 14.72
CA LEU A 322 18.87 -3.17 15.06
C LEU A 322 17.41 -3.34 14.63
N ASP A 323 16.49 -3.18 15.57
CA ASP A 323 15.05 -3.34 15.39
C ASP A 323 14.32 -2.08 15.85
N ILE A 324 13.40 -1.59 15.03
CA ILE A 324 12.66 -0.35 15.26
C ILE A 324 11.18 -0.60 14.96
N ILE A 325 10.32 -0.11 15.85
CA ILE A 325 8.88 0.02 15.64
C ILE A 325 8.45 1.44 15.96
N ALA A 326 7.83 2.11 15.02
CA ALA A 326 7.20 3.41 15.18
C ALA A 326 5.71 3.31 14.83
N MET A 327 4.84 3.78 15.73
CA MET A 327 3.39 3.73 15.57
C MET A 327 2.80 5.09 15.92
N VAL A 328 1.94 5.63 15.04
CA VAL A 328 1.24 6.90 15.26
C VAL A 328 -0.27 6.71 15.13
N ASN A 329 -1.03 7.47 15.91
CA ASN A 329 -2.49 7.49 15.85
C ASN A 329 -3.03 8.81 15.27
N GLY A 330 -2.33 9.36 14.28
CA GLY A 330 -2.67 10.59 13.57
C GLY A 330 -1.65 11.73 13.72
N ALA A 331 -0.55 11.53 14.46
CA ALA A 331 0.49 12.54 14.59
C ALA A 331 1.06 12.92 13.18
N PRO A 332 1.41 14.20 12.96
CA PRO A 332 1.90 14.69 11.68
C PRO A 332 3.39 14.34 11.48
N VAL A 333 3.70 13.05 11.59
CA VAL A 333 5.05 12.50 11.39
C VAL A 333 4.94 11.19 10.59
N SER A 334 5.81 11.02 9.61
CA SER A 334 5.95 9.75 8.89
C SER A 334 6.74 8.75 9.75
N PRO A 335 6.14 7.62 10.17
CA PRO A 335 6.88 6.58 10.89
C PRO A 335 8.04 6.02 10.08
N SER A 336 7.91 5.95 8.75
CA SER A 336 8.97 5.46 7.86
C SER A 336 10.17 6.41 7.83
N ALA A 337 9.93 7.70 7.64
CA ALA A 337 11.00 8.70 7.67
C ALA A 337 11.68 8.77 9.05
N LEU A 338 10.89 8.67 10.12
CA LEU A 338 11.40 8.62 11.50
C LEU A 338 12.31 7.39 11.70
N ALA A 339 11.87 6.21 11.28
CA ALA A 339 12.64 4.98 11.46
C ALA A 339 13.96 5.02 10.66
N LEU A 340 13.96 5.53 9.44
CA LEU A 340 15.19 5.72 8.66
C LEU A 340 16.13 6.72 9.34
N LYS A 341 15.59 7.80 9.92
CA LYS A 341 16.42 8.76 10.67
C LYS A 341 17.01 8.16 11.93
N VAL A 342 16.29 7.27 12.63
CA VAL A 342 16.81 6.50 13.76
C VAL A 342 17.97 5.60 13.32
N ILE A 343 17.85 4.90 12.16
CA ILE A 343 18.95 4.11 11.60
C ILE A 343 20.18 4.99 11.35
N GLU A 344 20.00 6.17 10.73
CA GLU A 344 21.10 7.11 10.47
C GLU A 344 21.80 7.56 11.76
N LEU A 345 21.04 7.88 12.80
CA LEU A 345 21.59 8.34 14.08
C LEU A 345 22.35 7.23 14.82
N LEU A 346 21.86 5.99 14.77
CA LEU A 346 22.45 4.88 15.50
C LEU A 346 23.60 4.21 14.77
N LEU A 347 23.58 4.16 13.44
CA LEU A 347 24.62 3.51 12.65
C LEU A 347 25.69 4.48 12.12
N GLY A 348 25.38 5.77 11.97
CA GLY A 348 26.33 6.82 11.65
C GLY A 348 27.24 6.46 10.47
N ASP A 349 28.56 6.43 10.73
CA ASP A 349 29.61 6.15 9.74
C ASP A 349 29.63 4.68 9.24
N ALA A 350 28.87 3.78 9.85
CA ALA A 350 28.68 2.42 9.33
C ALA A 350 27.81 2.40 8.07
N LEU A 351 27.03 3.46 7.85
CA LEU A 351 26.26 3.62 6.61
C LEU A 351 27.12 4.22 5.49
N ALA A 352 26.92 3.75 4.27
CA ALA A 352 27.47 4.42 3.11
C ALA A 352 26.89 5.85 2.99
N PRO A 353 27.61 6.78 2.38
CA PRO A 353 27.04 8.10 2.05
C PRO A 353 25.70 7.94 1.35
N PRO A 354 24.76 8.90 1.53
CA PRO A 354 23.53 8.90 0.76
C PRO A 354 23.81 8.79 -0.74
N ASP A 355 23.09 7.92 -1.44
CA ASP A 355 23.13 7.87 -2.91
C ASP A 355 22.40 9.12 -3.44
N VAL A 356 23.16 10.21 -3.59
CA VAL A 356 22.64 11.46 -4.11
C VAL A 356 22.66 11.38 -5.64
N ARG A 357 21.62 10.76 -6.19
CA ARG A 357 21.42 10.80 -7.64
C ARG A 357 20.99 12.21 -8.04
N PRO A 358 21.57 12.79 -9.09
CA PRO A 358 21.16 14.10 -9.54
C PRO A 358 19.69 14.09 -9.98
N LEU A 359 18.96 15.16 -9.61
CA LEU A 359 17.62 15.34 -10.10
C LEU A 359 17.65 15.69 -11.60
N ALA A 360 16.73 15.13 -12.35
CA ALA A 360 16.61 15.40 -13.77
C ALA A 360 16.26 16.87 -14.02
N SER A 361 17.11 17.58 -14.76
CA SER A 361 16.89 18.96 -15.21
C SER A 361 16.78 19.07 -16.73
N ALA A 362 17.08 17.98 -17.43
CA ALA A 362 16.94 17.87 -18.88
C ALA A 362 15.49 17.51 -19.28
N PHE A 363 15.21 17.51 -20.57
CA PHE A 363 13.94 17.14 -21.19
C PHE A 363 12.80 18.14 -21.02
N PRO A 364 12.98 19.42 -21.37
CA PRO A 364 11.92 20.44 -21.31
C PRO A 364 10.71 20.06 -22.19
N ALA A 365 10.93 19.31 -23.27
CA ALA A 365 9.85 18.84 -24.15
C ALA A 365 8.87 17.88 -23.46
N LEU A 366 9.26 17.20 -22.38
CA LEU A 366 8.35 16.34 -21.61
C LEU A 366 7.43 17.14 -20.67
N VAL A 367 7.83 18.34 -20.25
CA VAL A 367 7.05 19.15 -19.29
C VAL A 367 5.66 19.45 -19.87
N GLY A 368 4.61 19.15 -19.09
CA GLY A 368 3.21 19.29 -19.51
C GLY A 368 2.66 18.13 -20.32
N GLN A 369 3.50 17.22 -20.80
CA GLN A 369 3.05 16.06 -21.56
C GLN A 369 2.42 14.99 -20.66
N ARG A 370 1.46 14.25 -21.23
CA ARG A 370 0.78 13.12 -20.60
C ARG A 370 0.81 11.92 -21.52
N TYR A 371 0.96 10.75 -20.93
CA TYR A 371 1.05 9.49 -21.64
C TYR A 371 0.14 8.45 -20.98
N HIS A 372 -0.52 7.65 -21.77
CA HIS A 372 -1.47 6.64 -21.34
C HIS A 372 -1.08 5.26 -21.89
N ALA A 373 -1.20 4.23 -21.06
CA ALA A 373 -1.01 2.84 -21.48
C ALA A 373 -2.36 2.18 -21.77
N PRO A 374 -2.76 1.98 -23.03
CA PRO A 374 -4.07 1.42 -23.36
C PRO A 374 -4.31 0.01 -22.79
N SER A 375 -3.21 -0.77 -22.62
CA SER A 375 -3.29 -2.14 -22.09
C SER A 375 -3.64 -2.24 -20.61
N THR A 376 -3.48 -1.15 -19.84
CA THR A 376 -3.66 -1.18 -18.38
C THR A 376 -4.39 0.02 -17.82
N GLY A 377 -4.79 0.97 -18.68
CA GLY A 377 -5.40 2.22 -18.22
C GLY A 377 -4.48 3.17 -17.46
N SER A 378 -3.19 2.83 -17.32
CA SER A 378 -2.24 3.62 -16.51
C SER A 378 -1.90 4.96 -17.17
N LEU A 379 -1.67 6.00 -16.35
CA LEU A 379 -1.40 7.36 -16.78
C LEU A 379 -0.09 7.88 -16.21
N LEU A 380 0.72 8.51 -17.05
CA LEU A 380 1.88 9.31 -16.69
C LEU A 380 1.63 10.78 -17.01
N GLY A 381 2.12 11.67 -16.16
CA GLY A 381 2.18 13.10 -16.46
C GLY A 381 3.57 13.63 -16.09
N PHE A 382 4.05 14.64 -16.82
CA PHE A 382 5.32 15.31 -16.54
C PHE A 382 5.09 16.76 -16.21
N ALA A 383 5.83 17.28 -15.24
CA ALA A 383 5.73 18.66 -14.78
C ALA A 383 7.12 19.22 -14.47
N ASP A 384 7.23 20.54 -14.42
CA ASP A 384 8.37 21.22 -13.80
C ASP A 384 8.05 21.48 -12.34
N THR A 385 8.94 21.07 -11.44
CA THR A 385 8.87 21.36 -10.02
C THR A 385 10.17 22.01 -9.58
N ALA A 386 10.15 23.32 -9.44
CA ALA A 386 11.32 24.14 -9.07
C ALA A 386 12.54 23.93 -9.98
N GLY A 387 12.34 23.89 -11.30
CA GLY A 387 13.38 23.67 -12.30
C GLY A 387 13.87 22.23 -12.43
N LYS A 388 13.08 21.26 -11.93
CA LYS A 388 13.36 19.82 -12.01
C LYS A 388 12.22 19.12 -12.72
N LEU A 389 12.58 18.17 -13.59
CA LEU A 389 11.59 17.29 -14.20
C LEU A 389 10.96 16.41 -13.13
N ALA A 390 9.66 16.48 -13.02
CA ALA A 390 8.86 15.67 -12.11
C ALA A 390 7.87 14.80 -12.89
N MET A 391 7.53 13.64 -12.35
CA MET A 391 6.56 12.72 -12.94
C MET A 391 5.43 12.44 -11.94
N SER A 392 4.22 12.47 -12.42
CA SER A 392 3.04 11.95 -11.74
C SER A 392 2.72 10.54 -12.24
N TRP A 393 2.43 9.63 -11.32
CA TRP A 393 1.92 8.30 -11.58
C TRP A 393 0.44 8.24 -11.21
N GLN A 394 -0.42 7.72 -12.11
CA GLN A 394 -1.87 7.59 -11.91
C GLN A 394 -2.53 8.93 -11.46
N ALA A 395 -2.14 10.01 -12.11
CA ALA A 395 -2.60 11.36 -11.81
C ALA A 395 -2.39 11.82 -10.34
N GLY A 396 -1.46 11.17 -9.62
CA GLY A 396 -0.99 11.62 -8.30
C GLY A 396 -0.15 12.90 -8.38
N GLU A 397 0.32 13.38 -7.25
CA GLU A 397 1.18 14.57 -7.19
C GLU A 397 2.52 14.32 -7.91
N PRO A 398 2.98 15.26 -8.76
CA PRO A 398 4.26 15.14 -9.42
C PRO A 398 5.43 15.10 -8.43
N ARG A 399 6.34 14.16 -8.59
CA ARG A 399 7.55 14.04 -7.78
C ARG A 399 8.79 14.13 -8.68
N PRO A 400 9.87 14.82 -8.23
CA PRO A 400 11.09 14.95 -9.01
C PRO A 400 11.67 13.59 -9.39
N LEU A 401 12.11 13.48 -10.65
CA LEU A 401 12.82 12.30 -11.16
C LEU A 401 14.29 12.42 -10.86
N ASN A 402 14.92 11.30 -10.54
CA ASN A 402 16.37 11.16 -10.56
C ASN A 402 16.86 10.80 -11.96
N GLN A 403 18.08 11.17 -12.31
CA GLN A 403 18.70 10.88 -13.61
C GLN A 403 20.10 10.30 -13.44
N GLY A 404 20.44 9.33 -14.28
CA GLY A 404 21.79 8.73 -14.37
C GLY A 404 21.77 7.52 -15.31
N ASP A 405 22.92 7.10 -15.80
CA ASP A 405 23.12 5.91 -16.64
C ASP A 405 22.09 5.74 -17.78
N GLY A 406 21.72 6.87 -18.42
CA GLY A 406 20.71 6.87 -19.50
C GLY A 406 19.29 6.58 -19.05
N LYS A 407 18.97 6.75 -17.77
CA LYS A 407 17.65 6.47 -17.20
C LYS A 407 17.10 7.62 -16.38
N LEU A 408 15.76 7.66 -16.26
CA LEU A 408 15.02 8.48 -15.32
C LEU A 408 14.29 7.57 -14.33
N TRP A 409 14.37 7.88 -13.03
CA TRP A 409 13.72 7.09 -11.98
C TRP A 409 12.79 7.92 -11.13
N LEU A 410 11.63 7.36 -10.84
CA LEU A 410 10.79 7.77 -9.72
C LEU A 410 10.92 6.74 -8.61
N GLY A 411 11.62 7.09 -7.53
CA GLY A 411 11.70 6.27 -6.33
C GLY A 411 10.37 6.25 -5.59
N LEU A 412 9.82 5.06 -5.33
CA LEU A 412 8.61 4.86 -4.54
C LEU A 412 9.04 4.53 -3.10
N GLN A 413 9.49 5.54 -2.35
CA GLN A 413 10.17 5.39 -1.06
C GLN A 413 9.39 4.65 0.03
N ASP A 414 8.06 4.63 -0.04
CA ASP A 414 7.20 4.09 1.03
C ASP A 414 6.46 2.80 0.63
N LEU A 415 6.67 2.29 -0.57
CA LEU A 415 6.03 1.06 -1.06
C LEU A 415 7.08 0.00 -1.36
N PRO A 416 6.80 -1.28 -1.08
CA PRO A 416 7.66 -2.40 -1.42
C PRO A 416 7.57 -2.73 -2.92
N THR A 417 7.70 -1.71 -3.76
CA THR A 417 7.67 -1.81 -5.22
C THR A 417 8.96 -1.28 -5.77
N ASN A 418 9.43 -1.90 -6.84
CA ASN A 418 10.59 -1.42 -7.57
C ASN A 418 10.34 -0.02 -8.12
N ASP A 419 11.39 0.74 -8.29
CA ASP A 419 11.35 2.06 -8.92
C ASP A 419 10.63 2.02 -10.27
N LEU A 420 9.92 3.09 -10.59
CA LEU A 420 9.41 3.33 -11.93
C LEU A 420 10.56 3.90 -12.76
N VAL A 421 10.94 3.21 -13.82
CA VAL A 421 12.14 3.54 -14.62
C VAL A 421 11.76 3.80 -16.07
N ILE A 422 12.22 4.92 -16.62
CA ILE A 422 12.11 5.25 -18.04
C ILE A 422 13.51 5.19 -18.65
N ASP A 423 13.68 4.48 -19.77
CA ASP A 423 14.88 4.53 -20.56
C ASP A 423 14.96 5.89 -21.27
N ALA A 424 15.97 6.68 -20.92
CA ALA A 424 16.14 8.04 -21.38
C ALA A 424 17.26 8.20 -22.41
N ALA A 425 17.98 7.12 -22.72
CA ALA A 425 19.12 7.16 -23.65
C ALA A 425 18.72 7.64 -25.05
N ASP A 426 17.52 7.28 -25.50
CA ASP A 426 16.97 7.62 -26.81
C ASP A 426 16.00 8.81 -26.80
N LEU A 427 15.80 9.46 -25.64
CA LEU A 427 14.91 10.61 -25.53
C LEU A 427 15.59 11.89 -26.03
N ASP A 428 14.92 12.58 -26.96
CA ASP A 428 15.32 13.92 -27.41
C ASP A 428 14.86 14.97 -26.38
N PRO A 429 15.77 15.75 -25.78
CA PRO A 429 15.40 16.79 -24.83
C PRO A 429 14.48 17.88 -25.40
N GLN A 430 14.47 18.07 -26.72
CA GLN A 430 13.75 19.14 -27.42
C GLN A 430 12.44 18.65 -28.07
N ARG A 431 12.22 17.35 -28.13
CA ARG A 431 11.03 16.77 -28.78
C ARG A 431 10.39 15.71 -27.91
N ALA A 432 9.14 15.92 -27.49
CA ALA A 432 8.35 14.92 -26.81
C ALA A 432 8.10 13.71 -27.73
N PRO A 433 8.44 12.48 -27.32
CA PRO A 433 8.18 11.28 -28.12
C PRO A 433 6.67 10.99 -28.19
N ASP A 434 6.23 10.33 -29.26
CA ASP A 434 4.83 9.89 -29.40
C ASP A 434 4.48 8.71 -28.47
N ALA A 435 5.51 8.00 -28.00
CA ALA A 435 5.38 6.96 -26.99
C ALA A 435 6.65 6.84 -26.15
N LEU A 436 6.48 6.36 -24.91
CA LEU A 436 7.59 5.98 -24.04
C LEU A 436 7.39 4.56 -23.49
N VAL A 437 8.50 3.96 -23.03
CA VAL A 437 8.47 2.70 -22.28
C VAL A 437 8.83 2.99 -20.82
N LEU A 438 7.91 2.64 -19.92
CA LEU A 438 8.12 2.65 -18.48
C LEU A 438 8.29 1.21 -18.00
N HIS A 439 9.30 0.97 -17.18
CA HIS A 439 9.48 -0.29 -16.47
C HIS A 439 8.87 -0.19 -15.07
N GLU A 440 7.84 -0.99 -14.82
CA GLU A 440 7.18 -1.14 -13.53
C GLU A 440 7.51 -2.54 -12.98
N GLY A 441 8.25 -2.64 -11.87
CA GLY A 441 8.72 -3.92 -11.37
C GLY A 441 9.57 -4.71 -12.38
N GLY A 442 10.36 -4.00 -13.20
CA GLY A 442 11.16 -4.61 -14.27
C GLY A 442 10.38 -5.01 -15.53
N GLN A 443 9.06 -4.82 -15.56
CA GLN A 443 8.22 -5.14 -16.72
C GLN A 443 8.08 -3.90 -17.62
N PRO A 444 8.47 -3.98 -18.90
CA PRO A 444 8.30 -2.88 -19.84
C PRO A 444 6.84 -2.68 -20.21
N ARG A 445 6.39 -1.45 -20.20
CA ARG A 445 5.05 -1.05 -20.59
C ARG A 445 5.11 0.15 -21.51
N ARG A 446 4.43 0.06 -22.65
CA ARG A 446 4.33 1.15 -23.61
C ARG A 446 3.24 2.12 -23.20
N PHE A 447 3.57 3.40 -23.20
CA PHE A 447 2.66 4.52 -22.99
C PHE A 447 2.63 5.37 -24.26
N GLU A 448 1.46 5.78 -24.70
CA GLU A 448 1.23 6.62 -25.86
C GLU A 448 0.86 8.04 -25.44
N ARG A 449 1.40 9.02 -26.13
CA ARG A 449 1.18 10.43 -25.81
C ARG A 449 -0.28 10.81 -26.02
N LEU A 450 -0.88 11.43 -25.01
CA LEU A 450 -2.21 12.01 -25.13
C LEU A 450 -2.17 13.37 -25.86
N PRO A 451 -3.28 13.79 -26.48
CA PRO A 451 -3.35 15.11 -27.11
C PRO A 451 -3.14 16.23 -26.09
N GLU A 452 -2.54 17.33 -26.54
CA GLU A 452 -2.30 18.51 -25.70
C GLU A 452 -3.61 19.20 -25.29
N THR A 453 -4.60 19.18 -26.17
CA THR A 453 -5.93 19.77 -25.93
C THR A 453 -6.96 18.67 -25.75
N ALA A 454 -7.58 18.63 -24.57
CA ALA A 454 -8.68 17.76 -24.29
C ALA A 454 -10.00 18.33 -24.85
N PRO A 455 -10.96 17.49 -25.26
CA PRO A 455 -12.32 17.92 -25.54
C PRO A 455 -12.97 18.54 -24.30
N ASP A 456 -13.91 19.47 -24.51
CA ASP A 456 -14.68 20.01 -23.41
C ASP A 456 -15.71 19.00 -22.87
N ALA A 457 -16.11 19.18 -21.62
CA ALA A 457 -17.01 18.26 -20.93
C ALA A 457 -18.42 18.24 -21.54
N VAL A 458 -18.88 19.34 -22.13
CA VAL A 458 -20.23 19.46 -22.72
C VAL A 458 -20.32 18.62 -23.98
N SER A 459 -19.31 18.71 -24.87
CA SER A 459 -19.25 17.90 -26.09
C SER A 459 -19.16 16.40 -25.80
N LEU A 460 -18.45 16.02 -24.73
CA LEU A 460 -18.34 14.61 -24.31
C LEU A 460 -19.64 14.11 -23.67
N ALA A 461 -20.41 14.97 -23.02
CA ALA A 461 -21.64 14.61 -22.32
C ALA A 461 -22.68 13.98 -23.25
N GLU A 462 -22.78 14.45 -24.51
CA GLU A 462 -23.70 13.89 -25.51
C GLU A 462 -23.51 12.39 -25.74
N HIS A 463 -22.28 11.90 -25.54
CA HIS A 463 -21.93 10.50 -25.78
C HIS A 463 -21.77 9.68 -24.49
N LEU A 464 -21.39 10.33 -23.38
CA LEU A 464 -21.02 9.66 -22.14
C LEU A 464 -22.13 9.65 -21.10
N CYS A 465 -23.02 10.65 -21.09
CA CYS A 465 -24.12 10.68 -20.13
C CYS A 465 -25.05 9.48 -20.33
N GLY A 466 -25.52 8.94 -19.21
CA GLY A 466 -26.39 7.76 -19.17
C GLY A 466 -26.10 6.87 -17.97
N ASP A 467 -26.78 5.74 -17.94
CA ASP A 467 -26.73 4.77 -16.86
C ASP A 467 -25.81 3.60 -17.20
N TYR A 468 -25.11 3.11 -16.19
CA TYR A 468 -24.15 2.02 -16.27
C TYR A 468 -24.36 1.05 -15.11
N THR A 469 -23.90 -0.18 -15.27
CA THR A 469 -23.89 -1.17 -14.18
C THR A 469 -22.55 -1.89 -14.10
N SER A 470 -22.17 -2.31 -12.89
CA SER A 470 -20.99 -3.13 -12.64
C SER A 470 -21.36 -4.31 -11.76
N PRO A 471 -21.39 -5.53 -12.30
CA PRO A 471 -21.56 -6.73 -11.48
C PRO A 471 -20.46 -6.92 -10.44
N ASP A 472 -19.20 -6.61 -10.78
CA ASP A 472 -18.06 -6.73 -9.87
C ASP A 472 -18.21 -5.84 -8.63
N LEU A 473 -18.78 -4.65 -8.81
CA LEU A 473 -19.06 -3.71 -7.73
C LEU A 473 -20.41 -3.97 -7.01
N ASP A 474 -21.30 -4.78 -7.60
CA ASP A 474 -22.73 -4.89 -7.17
C ASP A 474 -23.36 -3.49 -7.09
N ALA A 475 -23.16 -2.68 -8.12
CA ALA A 475 -23.54 -1.27 -8.15
C ALA A 475 -24.05 -0.81 -9.51
N THR A 476 -24.90 0.23 -9.49
CA THR A 476 -25.22 1.05 -10.65
C THR A 476 -24.36 2.30 -10.68
N ALA A 477 -24.22 2.91 -11.84
CA ALA A 477 -23.55 4.19 -11.95
C ALA A 477 -24.27 5.10 -12.94
N GLN A 478 -24.20 6.40 -12.70
CA GLN A 478 -24.77 7.41 -13.58
C GLN A 478 -23.70 8.42 -13.96
N MET A 479 -23.53 8.63 -15.26
CA MET A 479 -22.73 9.74 -15.80
C MET A 479 -23.66 10.88 -16.15
N ALA A 480 -23.42 12.05 -15.62
CA ALA A 480 -24.20 13.26 -15.85
C ALA A 480 -23.32 14.50 -16.03
N LEU A 481 -23.85 15.52 -16.70
CA LEU A 481 -23.26 16.86 -16.75
C LEU A 481 -23.88 17.71 -15.63
N VAL A 482 -23.08 18.07 -14.63
CA VAL A 482 -23.49 18.87 -13.47
C VAL A 482 -22.62 20.13 -13.41
N ASP A 483 -23.22 21.30 -13.46
CA ASP A 483 -22.51 22.59 -13.44
C ASP A 483 -21.37 22.68 -14.47
N GLY A 484 -21.60 22.16 -15.69
CA GLY A 484 -20.64 22.16 -16.78
C GLY A 484 -19.48 21.16 -16.62
N ARG A 485 -19.55 20.24 -15.67
CA ARG A 485 -18.54 19.17 -15.41
C ARG A 485 -19.19 17.80 -15.54
N LEU A 486 -18.46 16.86 -16.11
CA LEU A 486 -18.86 15.45 -16.07
C LEU A 486 -18.71 14.93 -14.63
N GLN A 487 -19.75 14.27 -14.17
CA GLN A 487 -19.80 13.65 -12.84
C GLN A 487 -20.24 12.20 -12.98
N LEU A 488 -19.50 11.29 -12.35
CA LEU A 488 -19.86 9.88 -12.20
C LEU A 488 -20.32 9.65 -10.76
N THR A 489 -21.56 9.18 -10.60
CA THR A 489 -22.08 8.73 -9.31
C THR A 489 -22.20 7.22 -9.36
N VAL A 490 -21.45 6.51 -8.55
CA VAL A 490 -21.56 5.07 -8.36
C VAL A 490 -22.42 4.82 -7.13
N GLN A 491 -23.49 4.03 -7.28
CA GLN A 491 -24.47 3.75 -6.24
C GLN A 491 -24.46 2.27 -5.89
N GLY A 492 -23.91 1.94 -4.72
CA GLY A 492 -24.01 0.61 -4.12
C GLY A 492 -25.14 0.53 -3.09
N ARG A 493 -25.32 -0.64 -2.46
CA ARG A 493 -26.40 -0.90 -1.48
C ARG A 493 -26.28 -0.07 -0.21
N HIS A 494 -25.06 0.32 0.20
CA HIS A 494 -24.79 0.92 1.51
C HIS A 494 -24.36 2.38 1.42
N GLY A 495 -24.24 2.93 0.24
CA GLY A 495 -23.81 4.30 0.03
C GLY A 495 -23.53 4.60 -1.43
N GLN A 496 -23.02 5.79 -1.67
CA GLN A 496 -22.63 6.24 -3.02
C GLN A 496 -21.24 6.85 -3.02
N HIS A 497 -20.61 6.80 -4.18
CA HIS A 497 -19.35 7.47 -4.44
C HIS A 497 -19.51 8.42 -5.61
N VAL A 498 -19.28 9.69 -5.39
CA VAL A 498 -19.38 10.74 -6.40
C VAL A 498 -18.00 11.22 -6.79
N CYS A 499 -17.74 11.23 -8.10
CA CYS A 499 -16.47 11.69 -8.67
C CYS A 499 -16.72 12.75 -9.74
N VAL A 500 -15.87 13.78 -9.76
CA VAL A 500 -15.80 14.75 -10.85
C VAL A 500 -14.72 14.32 -11.83
N LEU A 501 -15.03 14.38 -13.13
CA LEU A 501 -14.14 13.97 -14.19
C LEU A 501 -13.43 15.17 -14.82
N THR A 502 -12.17 14.96 -15.16
CA THR A 502 -11.39 15.91 -16.00
C THR A 502 -10.97 15.18 -17.26
N PRO A 503 -11.48 15.54 -18.45
CA PRO A 503 -11.06 14.95 -19.72
C PRO A 503 -9.58 15.16 -20.01
N LEU A 504 -8.94 14.16 -20.57
CA LEU A 504 -7.57 14.19 -21.09
C LEU A 504 -7.55 13.91 -22.61
N SER A 505 -8.52 13.12 -23.07
CA SER A 505 -8.84 12.86 -24.47
C SER A 505 -10.33 12.54 -24.59
N ALA A 506 -10.80 12.15 -25.77
CA ALA A 506 -12.16 11.67 -25.94
C ALA A 506 -12.47 10.37 -25.17
N ASP A 507 -11.42 9.60 -24.85
CA ASP A 507 -11.58 8.27 -24.26
C ASP A 507 -10.83 8.07 -22.94
N VAL A 508 -10.09 9.09 -22.47
CA VAL A 508 -9.33 9.01 -21.21
C VAL A 508 -9.64 10.21 -20.34
N MET A 509 -9.97 9.97 -19.07
CA MET A 509 -10.29 11.00 -18.09
C MET A 509 -9.68 10.66 -16.73
N THR A 510 -9.41 11.66 -15.91
CA THR A 510 -9.16 11.44 -14.49
C THR A 510 -10.43 11.65 -13.68
N LEU A 511 -10.58 10.87 -12.60
CA LEU A 511 -11.65 11.02 -11.63
C LEU A 511 -11.07 11.48 -10.30
N ALA A 512 -11.69 12.49 -9.71
CA ALA A 512 -11.42 12.93 -8.35
C ALA A 512 -12.67 12.77 -7.50
N SER A 513 -12.57 12.09 -6.36
CA SER A 513 -13.67 12.00 -5.40
C SER A 513 -14.07 13.38 -4.89
N VAL A 514 -15.38 13.62 -4.74
CA VAL A 514 -15.88 14.82 -4.05
C VAL A 514 -15.74 14.70 -2.53
N ASP A 515 -15.61 13.48 -2.00
CA ASP A 515 -15.31 13.24 -0.59
C ASP A 515 -13.85 13.60 -0.30
N PRO A 516 -13.57 14.54 0.62
CA PRO A 516 -12.21 15.03 0.85
C PRO A 516 -11.28 13.97 1.48
N VAL A 517 -11.81 12.91 2.09
CA VAL A 517 -11.01 11.80 2.63
C VAL A 517 -10.62 10.84 1.52
N LEU A 518 -11.57 10.45 0.69
CA LEU A 518 -11.31 9.59 -0.47
C LEU A 518 -10.43 10.29 -1.50
N ALA A 519 -10.56 11.60 -1.66
CA ALA A 519 -9.69 12.39 -2.54
C ALA A 519 -8.20 12.31 -2.15
N GLN A 520 -7.89 12.10 -0.85
CA GLN A 520 -6.50 11.91 -0.38
C GLN A 520 -5.92 10.55 -0.78
N LEU A 521 -6.76 9.56 -1.12
CA LEU A 521 -6.30 8.25 -1.59
C LEU A 521 -5.81 8.28 -3.05
N GLY A 522 -5.92 9.43 -3.72
CA GLY A 522 -5.48 9.67 -5.08
C GLY A 522 -6.63 9.76 -6.08
N LYS A 523 -6.25 9.94 -7.34
CA LYS A 523 -7.19 9.99 -8.47
C LYS A 523 -7.25 8.62 -9.13
N SER A 524 -8.37 8.34 -9.76
CA SER A 524 -8.56 7.17 -10.62
C SER A 524 -8.56 7.60 -12.09
N ILE A 525 -8.37 6.66 -12.98
CA ILE A 525 -8.42 6.87 -14.43
C ILE A 525 -9.67 6.18 -14.96
N LEU A 526 -10.39 6.85 -15.82
CA LEU A 526 -11.52 6.30 -16.54
C LEU A 526 -11.19 6.21 -18.02
N ASN A 527 -11.39 5.04 -18.57
CA ASN A 527 -11.21 4.72 -19.98
C ASN A 527 -12.58 4.43 -20.60
N VAL A 528 -12.89 5.04 -21.75
CA VAL A 528 -14.15 4.86 -22.46
C VAL A 528 -14.01 3.68 -23.42
N GLU A 529 -14.92 2.72 -23.32
CA GLU A 529 -14.97 1.59 -24.25
C GLU A 529 -15.95 1.87 -25.38
N ARG A 530 -15.45 1.70 -26.62
CA ARG A 530 -16.27 1.89 -27.82
C ARG A 530 -16.34 0.63 -28.67
N LYS A 531 -17.51 0.41 -29.25
CA LYS A 531 -17.74 -0.60 -30.29
C LYS A 531 -18.42 0.08 -31.47
N ALA A 532 -17.80 0.01 -32.66
CA ALA A 532 -18.27 0.72 -33.87
C ALA A 532 -18.56 2.22 -33.61
N GLY A 533 -17.67 2.91 -32.86
CA GLY A 533 -17.80 4.33 -32.53
C GLY A 533 -18.76 4.68 -31.38
N ARG A 534 -19.63 3.75 -30.97
CA ARG A 534 -20.58 3.95 -29.86
C ARG A 534 -19.95 3.56 -28.51
N VAL A 535 -20.24 4.34 -27.48
CA VAL A 535 -19.83 4.01 -26.10
C VAL A 535 -20.64 2.80 -25.63
N VAL A 536 -19.95 1.72 -25.26
CA VAL A 536 -20.55 0.49 -24.75
C VAL A 536 -20.27 0.27 -23.26
N GLY A 537 -19.28 0.96 -22.71
CA GLY A 537 -18.92 0.86 -21.32
C GLY A 537 -17.82 1.84 -20.92
N LEU A 538 -17.46 1.77 -19.68
CA LEU A 538 -16.36 2.51 -19.06
C LEU A 538 -15.50 1.52 -18.28
N ARG A 539 -14.19 1.75 -18.26
CA ARG A 539 -13.25 1.05 -17.39
C ARG A 539 -12.67 2.01 -16.39
N LEU A 540 -12.73 1.63 -15.13
CA LEU A 540 -12.15 2.37 -14.04
C LEU A 540 -10.86 1.71 -13.55
N ASP A 541 -9.78 2.49 -13.44
CA ASP A 541 -8.46 2.07 -13.00
C ASP A 541 -8.00 2.91 -11.83
N THR A 542 -7.66 2.25 -10.72
CA THR A 542 -7.02 2.85 -9.55
C THR A 542 -5.53 2.50 -9.55
N THR A 543 -4.80 2.86 -8.50
CA THR A 543 -3.41 2.43 -8.31
C THR A 543 -3.25 0.92 -8.11
N ARG A 544 -4.29 0.23 -7.59
CA ARG A 544 -4.24 -1.19 -7.21
C ARG A 544 -5.31 -2.06 -7.85
N SER A 545 -6.42 -1.48 -8.27
CA SER A 545 -7.51 -2.18 -8.94
C SER A 545 -7.67 -1.65 -10.35
N ARG A 546 -7.57 -2.53 -11.34
CA ARG A 546 -7.61 -2.20 -12.77
C ARG A 546 -8.79 -2.88 -13.42
N ASN A 547 -9.17 -2.37 -14.59
CA ASN A 547 -10.18 -2.98 -15.45
C ASN A 547 -11.56 -3.16 -14.78
N ILE A 548 -11.94 -2.27 -13.87
CA ILE A 548 -13.27 -2.34 -13.26
C ILE A 548 -14.28 -1.88 -14.32
N HIS A 549 -15.07 -2.81 -14.83
CA HIS A 549 -15.97 -2.58 -15.94
C HIS A 549 -17.34 -2.04 -15.47
N LEU A 550 -17.80 -1.00 -16.15
CA LEU A 550 -19.13 -0.38 -16.00
C LEU A 550 -19.81 -0.48 -17.38
N ALA A 551 -20.69 -1.47 -17.57
CA ALA A 551 -21.41 -1.67 -18.83
C ALA A 551 -22.50 -0.62 -19.01
N ARG A 552 -22.58 0.00 -20.20
CA ARG A 552 -23.63 0.96 -20.52
C ARG A 552 -24.98 0.26 -20.59
N GLN A 553 -25.98 0.85 -19.96
CA GLN A 553 -27.37 0.39 -20.07
C GLN A 553 -28.00 0.98 -21.34
N GLU A 554 -28.70 0.16 -22.09
CA GLU A 554 -29.56 0.69 -23.17
C GLU A 554 -30.72 1.45 -22.52
N PRO A 555 -31.14 2.61 -23.11
CA PRO A 555 -32.36 3.26 -22.64
C PRO A 555 -33.51 2.25 -22.67
N CYS A 556 -34.28 2.16 -21.58
CA CYS A 556 -35.55 1.41 -21.63
C CYS A 556 -36.40 1.95 -22.77
N ALA A 557 -36.75 1.07 -23.73
CA ALA A 557 -37.55 1.41 -24.89
C ALA A 557 -38.95 1.86 -24.49
#